data_ba99ab52210342ed66696ceb455c833f
#
_entry.id   ba99ab52210342ed66696ceb455c833f
#
_cell.length_a   1.000
_cell.length_b   1.000
_cell.length_c   1.000
_cell.angle_alpha   90.00
_cell.angle_beta   90.00
_cell.angle_gamma   90.00
#
_symmetry.space_group_name_H-M   'P 1'
#
loop_
_entity.id
_entity.type
_entity.pdbx_description
1 polymer ?
#
loop_
_entity_poly.entity_id
_entity_poly.type
_entity_poly.pdbx_seq_one_letter_code
_entity_poly.pdbx_strand_id
1 'polypeptide(L)'
;MINQMTQNENTQNQFSNAVKELQIGKLLRTANITKSCGVSAYEVFQFLLLLVFQGKNLFRFLNSKRKDQAVSKNTYYRFLNDTSFNWTRFLLLLSAKVTSMFSSLTRPERVKVLVLDDSVVKRSRSKAVELLARVYDHVEHKYQKGFTMLTLGWSDGYSFVPVGFNLLSSAKKSNRYQEISDKIDHRTNGYKIRKESMLSKPEAAVLLVKRALAAGIQADYVLMDTWFTTEPMLAKLLEAGLDTIGMVKQLNQRYSYQGRAYTLPQLRKFVRFDSSKNIFGSIIVTTKTGIPVKIVIVRNHNKKSECLYLLSTDCSLSDAEIVRIYGNRWSIECFFKASKSFLKLGTEFQSRTYDAMVSHTTIVFTRYTILEWIRRRENDQKTYGELFFMFCEDIQDMDLTNALQSLMALFVEQFSALSADITACIKSKVTEWMNSQAAFIQALFENICWES
;
A
#
# COMPACT_ATOMS: atom_id res chain seq x y z
N MET A 1 5.75 -0.49 -34.11
CA MET A 1 4.82 0.66 -34.05
C MET A 1 3.36 0.21 -33.90
N ILE A 2 2.83 -0.67 -34.73
CA ILE A 2 1.45 -1.21 -34.58
C ILE A 2 1.20 -1.89 -33.23
N ASN A 3 2.19 -2.60 -32.68
CA ASN A 3 2.09 -3.22 -31.33
C ASN A 3 2.07 -2.22 -30.15
N GLN A 4 2.52 -0.97 -30.33
CA GLN A 4 2.45 0.06 -29.27
C GLN A 4 1.08 0.75 -29.23
N MET A 5 0.39 0.89 -30.37
CA MET A 5 -0.94 1.49 -30.41
C MET A 5 -2.02 0.59 -29.81
N THR A 6 -1.97 -0.72 -30.07
CA THR A 6 -2.84 -1.71 -29.41
C THR A 6 -2.57 -1.84 -27.91
N GLN A 7 -1.37 -1.48 -27.43
CA GLN A 7 -1.06 -1.45 -25.98
C GLN A 7 -1.74 -0.28 -25.26
N ASN A 8 -1.83 0.91 -25.85
CA ASN A 8 -2.39 2.09 -25.17
C ASN A 8 -3.90 1.97 -24.91
N GLU A 9 -4.70 1.51 -25.88
CA GLU A 9 -6.12 1.22 -25.64
C GLU A 9 -6.34 0.11 -24.62
N ASN A 10 -5.45 -0.89 -24.58
CA ASN A 10 -5.49 -1.97 -23.61
C ASN A 10 -5.21 -1.49 -22.18
N THR A 11 -4.31 -0.54 -21.96
CA THR A 11 -3.85 -0.14 -20.61
C THR A 11 -4.88 0.75 -19.90
N GLN A 12 -5.55 1.64 -20.64
CA GLN A 12 -6.68 2.42 -20.11
C GLN A 12 -7.82 1.52 -19.66
N ASN A 13 -8.11 0.47 -20.43
CA ASN A 13 -9.05 -0.57 -20.05
C ASN A 13 -8.58 -1.36 -18.82
N GLN A 14 -7.26 -1.58 -18.63
CA GLN A 14 -6.71 -2.38 -17.53
C GLN A 14 -6.98 -1.75 -16.17
N PHE A 15 -6.68 -0.47 -15.96
CA PHE A 15 -6.94 0.20 -14.66
C PHE A 15 -8.44 0.26 -14.36
N SER A 16 -9.25 0.68 -15.33
CA SER A 16 -10.71 0.72 -15.21
C SER A 16 -11.31 -0.66 -14.97
N ASN A 17 -10.81 -1.68 -15.65
CA ASN A 17 -11.22 -3.07 -15.46
C ASN A 17 -10.83 -3.59 -14.08
N ALA A 18 -9.60 -3.32 -13.61
CA ALA A 18 -9.16 -3.67 -12.26
C ALA A 18 -10.06 -3.03 -11.19
N VAL A 19 -10.39 -1.73 -11.33
CA VAL A 19 -11.29 -1.02 -10.40
C VAL A 19 -12.69 -1.64 -10.38
N LYS A 20 -13.22 -2.06 -11.55
CA LYS A 20 -14.52 -2.75 -11.67
C LYS A 20 -14.47 -4.16 -11.07
N GLU A 21 -13.48 -4.97 -11.42
CA GLU A 21 -13.30 -6.34 -10.92
C GLU A 21 -13.11 -6.38 -9.40
N LEU A 22 -12.32 -5.46 -8.88
CA LEU A 22 -12.14 -5.30 -7.44
C LEU A 22 -13.39 -4.72 -6.76
N GLN A 23 -14.39 -4.28 -7.54
CA GLN A 23 -15.68 -3.75 -7.04
C GLN A 23 -15.49 -2.60 -6.03
N ILE A 24 -14.53 -1.71 -6.29
CA ILE A 24 -14.15 -0.63 -5.36
C ILE A 24 -15.37 0.16 -4.87
N GLY A 25 -16.32 0.51 -5.75
CA GLY A 25 -17.54 1.23 -5.37
C GLY A 25 -18.44 0.47 -4.39
N LYS A 26 -18.54 -0.87 -4.51
CA LYS A 26 -19.27 -1.72 -3.55
C LYS A 26 -18.55 -1.76 -2.20
N LEU A 27 -17.23 -1.90 -2.22
CA LEU A 27 -16.42 -1.94 -0.99
C LEU A 27 -16.49 -0.62 -0.21
N LEU A 28 -16.47 0.53 -0.90
CA LEU A 28 -16.65 1.85 -0.29
C LEU A 28 -18.01 1.90 0.45
N ARG A 29 -19.11 1.52 -0.21
CA ARG A 29 -20.43 1.49 0.42
C ARG A 29 -20.49 0.56 1.62
N THR A 30 -19.93 -0.64 1.52
CA THR A 30 -19.87 -1.61 2.63
C THR A 30 -19.07 -1.09 3.82
N ALA A 31 -18.13 -0.20 3.59
CA ALA A 31 -17.32 0.46 4.62
C ALA A 31 -17.93 1.78 5.12
N ASN A 32 -19.19 2.07 4.80
CA ASN A 32 -19.86 3.32 5.13
C ASN A 32 -19.19 4.58 4.54
N ILE A 33 -18.50 4.43 3.40
CA ILE A 33 -17.91 5.55 2.66
C ILE A 33 -18.91 5.96 1.59
N THR A 34 -19.90 6.75 2.00
CA THR A 34 -21.04 7.17 1.17
C THR A 34 -21.30 8.66 1.33
N LYS A 35 -21.99 9.25 0.37
CA LYS A 35 -22.48 10.62 0.43
C LYS A 35 -23.96 10.65 0.10
N SER A 36 -24.73 11.44 0.84
CA SER A 36 -26.17 11.57 0.68
C SER A 36 -26.58 12.54 -0.44
N CYS A 37 -25.70 13.46 -0.83
CA CYS A 37 -26.01 14.47 -1.85
C CYS A 37 -24.78 14.88 -2.66
N GLY A 38 -25.04 15.45 -3.85
CA GLY A 38 -24.02 15.90 -4.80
C GLY A 38 -23.23 14.76 -5.45
N VAL A 39 -22.01 15.02 -5.88
CA VAL A 39 -21.11 14.04 -6.52
C VAL A 39 -20.90 12.83 -5.61
N SER A 40 -20.99 11.62 -6.15
CA SER A 40 -20.92 10.38 -5.37
C SER A 40 -19.56 10.21 -4.68
N ALA A 41 -19.56 9.47 -3.56
CA ALA A 41 -18.31 9.12 -2.86
C ALA A 41 -17.33 8.36 -3.77
N TYR A 42 -17.84 7.53 -4.66
CA TYR A 42 -17.05 6.78 -5.63
C TYR A 42 -16.32 7.69 -6.63
N GLU A 43 -17.01 8.66 -7.20
CA GLU A 43 -16.40 9.63 -8.14
C GLU A 43 -15.34 10.50 -7.46
N VAL A 44 -15.61 10.97 -6.23
CA VAL A 44 -14.61 11.70 -5.43
C VAL A 44 -13.39 10.83 -5.15
N PHE A 45 -13.61 9.55 -4.80
CA PHE A 45 -12.55 8.60 -4.55
C PHE A 45 -11.72 8.31 -5.81
N GLN A 46 -12.37 8.05 -6.96
CA GLN A 46 -11.70 7.83 -8.24
C GLN A 46 -10.83 9.02 -8.64
N PHE A 47 -11.37 10.23 -8.52
CA PHE A 47 -10.60 11.45 -8.81
C PHE A 47 -9.33 11.52 -7.96
N LEU A 48 -9.45 11.33 -6.64
CA LEU A 48 -8.30 11.33 -5.74
C LEU A 48 -7.32 10.18 -6.03
N LEU A 49 -7.83 9.02 -6.42
CA LEU A 49 -7.03 7.85 -6.77
C LEU A 49 -6.13 8.12 -7.99
N LEU A 50 -6.62 8.84 -8.98
CA LEU A 50 -5.94 9.10 -10.25
C LEU A 50 -4.96 10.30 -10.21
N LEU A 51 -5.08 11.21 -9.25
CA LEU A 51 -4.26 12.43 -9.19
C LEU A 51 -2.74 12.19 -9.26
N VAL A 52 -2.24 11.13 -8.64
CA VAL A 52 -0.81 10.83 -8.61
C VAL A 52 -0.25 10.53 -10.00
N PHE A 53 -1.02 9.86 -10.84
CA PHE A 53 -0.62 9.53 -12.22
C PHE A 53 -0.61 10.76 -13.14
N GLN A 54 -1.35 11.82 -12.77
CA GLN A 54 -1.28 13.14 -13.43
C GLN A 54 -0.09 13.99 -12.97
N GLY A 55 0.76 13.46 -12.09
CA GLY A 55 1.86 14.21 -11.47
C GLY A 55 1.40 15.35 -10.55
N LYS A 56 0.12 15.38 -10.15
CA LYS A 56 -0.50 16.44 -9.36
C LYS A 56 -0.94 15.93 -8.00
N ASN A 57 -0.98 16.82 -7.04
CA ASN A 57 -1.76 16.64 -5.82
C ASN A 57 -3.03 17.51 -5.87
N LEU A 58 -3.96 17.29 -4.95
CA LEU A 58 -5.22 18.01 -4.91
C LEU A 58 -5.03 19.53 -4.93
N PHE A 59 -4.09 20.07 -4.16
CA PHE A 59 -3.80 21.51 -4.12
C PHE A 59 -3.34 22.03 -5.48
N ARG A 60 -2.37 21.34 -6.12
CA ARG A 60 -1.87 21.73 -7.44
C ARG A 60 -2.93 21.62 -8.52
N PHE A 61 -3.79 20.61 -8.45
CA PHE A 61 -4.88 20.44 -9.40
C PHE A 61 -5.88 21.60 -9.31
N LEU A 62 -6.33 21.91 -8.10
CA LEU A 62 -7.30 23.00 -7.85
C LEU A 62 -6.75 24.41 -8.18
N ASN A 63 -5.44 24.57 -8.30
CA ASN A 63 -4.78 25.80 -8.75
C ASN A 63 -4.30 25.74 -10.21
N SER A 64 -4.64 24.70 -10.95
CA SER A 64 -4.26 24.54 -12.35
C SER A 64 -5.36 25.09 -13.29
N LYS A 65 -5.03 25.21 -14.58
CA LYS A 65 -5.99 25.56 -15.65
C LYS A 65 -7.16 24.56 -15.77
N ARG A 66 -7.02 23.35 -15.18
CA ARG A 66 -8.03 22.28 -15.20
C ARG A 66 -8.94 22.29 -13.95
N LYS A 67 -8.89 23.34 -13.12
CA LYS A 67 -9.70 23.42 -11.89
C LYS A 67 -11.20 23.23 -12.15
N ASP A 68 -11.68 23.65 -13.32
CA ASP A 68 -13.10 23.57 -13.71
C ASP A 68 -13.58 22.13 -13.96
N GLN A 69 -12.65 21.18 -14.15
CA GLN A 69 -12.94 19.73 -14.22
C GLN A 69 -13.14 19.11 -12.81
N ALA A 70 -12.87 19.86 -11.76
CA ALA A 70 -13.00 19.40 -10.39
C ALA A 70 -14.28 19.95 -9.75
N VAL A 71 -14.86 19.15 -8.86
CA VAL A 71 -15.88 19.66 -7.94
C VAL A 71 -15.26 20.63 -6.93
N SER A 72 -16.09 21.32 -6.16
CA SER A 72 -15.60 22.30 -5.20
C SER A 72 -14.54 21.73 -4.25
N LYS A 73 -13.53 22.53 -3.93
CA LYS A 73 -12.48 22.20 -2.97
C LYS A 73 -13.04 21.59 -1.67
N ASN A 74 -14.13 22.15 -1.16
CA ASN A 74 -14.75 21.71 0.08
C ASN A 74 -15.30 20.28 -0.01
N THR A 75 -15.74 19.82 -1.18
CA THR A 75 -16.21 18.44 -1.39
C THR A 75 -15.10 17.43 -1.11
N TYR A 76 -13.90 17.66 -1.65
CA TYR A 76 -12.77 16.77 -1.41
C TYR A 76 -12.32 16.78 0.05
N TYR A 77 -12.17 17.96 0.65
CA TYR A 77 -11.71 18.03 2.04
C TYR A 77 -12.74 17.48 3.03
N ARG A 78 -14.05 17.68 2.82
CA ARG A 78 -15.10 17.05 3.64
C ARG A 78 -15.04 15.53 3.50
N PHE A 79 -14.91 15.01 2.28
CA PHE A 79 -14.79 13.57 2.04
C PHE A 79 -13.57 12.97 2.78
N LEU A 80 -12.40 13.60 2.70
CA LEU A 80 -11.20 13.11 3.36
C LEU A 80 -11.25 13.23 4.89
N ASN A 81 -12.04 14.14 5.43
CA ASN A 81 -12.13 14.46 6.86
C ASN A 81 -13.35 13.84 7.55
N ASP A 82 -14.16 13.06 6.85
CA ASP A 82 -15.38 12.50 7.42
C ASP A 82 -15.06 11.41 8.45
N THR A 83 -15.43 11.71 9.71
CA THR A 83 -15.15 10.81 10.86
C THR A 83 -16.02 9.57 10.86
N SER A 84 -17.14 9.56 10.12
CA SER A 84 -18.04 8.39 10.02
C SER A 84 -17.49 7.29 9.11
N PHE A 85 -16.62 7.64 8.17
CA PHE A 85 -16.07 6.72 7.19
C PHE A 85 -15.16 5.68 7.83
N ASN A 86 -15.32 4.42 7.42
CA ASN A 86 -14.50 3.33 7.95
C ASN A 86 -13.42 2.90 6.94
N TRP A 87 -12.37 3.72 6.83
CA TRP A 87 -11.24 3.46 5.94
C TRP A 87 -10.49 2.16 6.26
N THR A 88 -10.38 1.82 7.53
CA THR A 88 -9.79 0.54 7.97
C THR A 88 -10.58 -0.65 7.43
N ARG A 89 -11.91 -0.60 7.54
CA ARG A 89 -12.77 -1.66 7.00
C ARG A 89 -12.71 -1.73 5.47
N PHE A 90 -12.67 -0.59 4.80
CA PHE A 90 -12.53 -0.56 3.34
C PHE A 90 -11.25 -1.26 2.88
N LEU A 91 -10.09 -0.89 3.45
CA LEU A 91 -8.81 -1.50 3.10
C LEU A 91 -8.82 -3.01 3.40
N LEU A 92 -9.34 -3.42 4.55
CA LEU A 92 -9.42 -4.81 4.95
C LEU A 92 -10.29 -5.64 3.99
N LEU A 93 -11.46 -5.13 3.58
CA LEU A 93 -12.33 -5.78 2.60
C LEU A 93 -11.66 -5.91 1.23
N LEU A 94 -10.98 -4.85 0.78
CA LEU A 94 -10.23 -4.87 -0.47
C LEU A 94 -9.12 -5.92 -0.42
N SER A 95 -8.35 -5.94 0.65
CA SER A 95 -7.24 -6.89 0.82
C SER A 95 -7.73 -8.33 0.92
N ALA A 96 -8.81 -8.59 1.67
CA ALA A 96 -9.42 -9.92 1.76
C ALA A 96 -9.89 -10.43 0.39
N LYS A 97 -10.52 -9.55 -0.41
CA LYS A 97 -10.91 -9.87 -1.77
C LYS A 97 -9.71 -10.21 -2.65
N VAL A 98 -8.68 -9.36 -2.66
CA VAL A 98 -7.50 -9.53 -3.52
C VAL A 98 -6.70 -10.76 -3.11
N THR A 99 -6.48 -11.00 -1.82
CA THR A 99 -5.75 -12.19 -1.35
C THR A 99 -6.51 -13.48 -1.65
N SER A 100 -7.84 -13.48 -1.58
CA SER A 100 -8.68 -14.61 -2.01
C SER A 100 -8.52 -14.88 -3.51
N MET A 101 -8.56 -13.81 -4.35
CA MET A 101 -8.36 -13.95 -5.79
C MET A 101 -6.94 -14.41 -6.12
N PHE A 102 -5.91 -13.92 -5.42
CA PHE A 102 -4.53 -14.41 -5.59
C PHE A 102 -4.36 -15.87 -5.15
N SER A 103 -5.08 -16.29 -4.11
CA SER A 103 -5.03 -17.69 -3.67
C SER A 103 -5.47 -18.66 -4.75
N SER A 104 -6.42 -18.28 -5.61
CA SER A 104 -6.84 -19.10 -6.77
C SER A 104 -5.79 -19.15 -7.89
N LEU A 105 -4.87 -18.17 -7.94
CA LEU A 105 -3.77 -18.09 -8.90
C LEU A 105 -2.44 -18.61 -8.34
N THR A 106 -2.44 -19.00 -7.07
CA THR A 106 -1.23 -19.43 -6.35
C THR A 106 -1.18 -20.94 -6.24
N ARG A 107 -0.02 -21.53 -6.53
CA ARG A 107 0.17 -22.98 -6.35
C ARG A 107 0.02 -23.35 -4.86
N PRO A 108 -0.58 -24.53 -4.54
CA PRO A 108 -0.82 -24.95 -3.16
C PRO A 108 0.44 -24.98 -2.28
N GLU A 109 1.60 -25.25 -2.89
CA GLU A 109 2.89 -25.37 -2.18
C GLU A 109 3.47 -24.02 -1.74
N ARG A 110 2.89 -22.90 -2.20
CA ARG A 110 3.34 -21.57 -1.79
C ARG A 110 2.83 -21.20 -0.41
N VAL A 111 3.77 -20.89 0.46
CA VAL A 111 3.49 -20.47 1.82
C VAL A 111 2.94 -19.04 1.81
N LYS A 112 1.80 -18.83 2.45
CA LYS A 112 1.16 -17.53 2.63
C LYS A 112 1.59 -16.94 3.96
N VAL A 113 2.03 -15.71 3.95
CA VAL A 113 2.55 -15.07 5.16
C VAL A 113 1.90 -13.71 5.40
N LEU A 114 1.70 -13.38 6.65
CA LEU A 114 1.52 -12.00 7.09
C LEU A 114 2.89 -11.40 7.39
N VAL A 115 3.13 -10.18 6.94
CA VAL A 115 4.38 -9.46 7.16
C VAL A 115 4.10 -8.20 7.94
N LEU A 116 4.79 -8.05 9.08
CA LEU A 116 4.63 -6.92 9.97
C LEU A 116 5.91 -6.07 9.98
N ASP A 117 5.77 -4.77 9.71
CA ASP A 117 6.87 -3.82 9.77
C ASP A 117 6.36 -2.40 10.00
N ASP A 118 7.24 -1.47 10.36
CA ASP A 118 6.86 -0.08 10.55
C ASP A 118 7.74 0.91 9.78
N SER A 119 7.18 2.07 9.50
CA SER A 119 7.86 3.15 8.81
C SER A 119 7.46 4.51 9.38
N VAL A 120 8.38 5.47 9.40
CA VAL A 120 8.08 6.82 9.89
C VAL A 120 7.40 7.66 8.80
N VAL A 121 6.25 8.24 9.16
CA VAL A 121 5.56 9.28 8.38
C VAL A 121 5.93 10.64 8.97
N LYS A 122 6.91 11.30 8.35
CA LYS A 122 7.47 12.57 8.82
C LYS A 122 6.49 13.74 8.63
N ARG A 123 6.41 14.59 9.65
CA ARG A 123 5.65 15.85 9.64
C ARG A 123 6.48 16.97 10.27
N SER A 124 7.77 17.05 9.94
CA SER A 124 8.79 17.87 10.61
C SER A 124 8.43 19.35 10.69
N ARG A 125 7.77 19.91 9.65
CA ARG A 125 7.36 21.31 9.59
C ARG A 125 5.97 21.57 10.17
N SER A 126 5.24 20.54 10.55
CA SER A 126 3.87 20.68 11.05
C SER A 126 3.85 21.12 12.50
N LYS A 127 2.88 21.98 12.85
CA LYS A 127 2.61 22.45 14.23
C LYS A 127 1.23 22.06 14.74
N ALA A 128 0.25 21.94 13.84
CA ALA A 128 -1.17 21.82 14.16
C ALA A 128 -1.79 20.51 13.62
N VAL A 129 -0.99 19.47 13.39
CA VAL A 129 -1.51 18.16 12.99
C VAL A 129 -1.98 17.42 14.23
N GLU A 130 -3.21 16.98 14.22
CA GLU A 130 -3.85 16.23 15.31
C GLU A 130 -3.05 14.97 15.64
N LEU A 131 -2.85 14.70 16.93
CA LEU A 131 -2.07 13.56 17.45
C LEU A 131 -0.60 13.53 16.99
N LEU A 132 -0.09 14.64 16.46
CA LEU A 132 1.32 14.73 16.10
C LEU A 132 2.21 14.41 17.30
N ALA A 133 3.15 13.50 17.13
CA ALA A 133 4.00 13.03 18.21
C ALA A 133 5.49 13.09 17.87
N ARG A 134 6.30 13.00 18.92
CA ARG A 134 7.75 12.75 18.85
C ARG A 134 7.96 11.26 18.66
N VAL A 135 8.43 10.86 17.47
CA VAL A 135 8.71 9.47 17.11
C VAL A 135 10.20 9.27 16.83
N TYR A 136 10.72 8.10 17.12
CA TYR A 136 12.12 7.78 16.83
C TYR A 136 12.23 7.19 15.42
N ASP A 137 13.09 7.77 14.60
CA ASP A 137 13.42 7.27 13.26
C ASP A 137 14.67 6.40 13.35
N HIS A 138 14.51 5.09 13.17
CA HIS A 138 15.59 4.11 13.25
C HIS A 138 16.59 4.21 12.07
N VAL A 139 16.17 4.81 10.94
CA VAL A 139 17.04 5.01 9.77
C VAL A 139 17.97 6.21 9.98
N GLU A 140 17.39 7.33 10.47
CA GLU A 140 18.16 8.55 10.71
C GLU A 140 18.73 8.63 12.14
N HIS A 141 18.47 7.63 12.99
CA HIS A 141 18.90 7.54 14.39
C HIS A 141 18.59 8.79 15.23
N LYS A 142 17.42 9.43 14.97
CA LYS A 142 17.00 10.64 15.67
C LYS A 142 15.49 10.69 15.89
N TYR A 143 15.10 11.51 16.87
CA TYR A 143 13.68 11.82 17.08
C TYR A 143 13.19 12.84 16.07
N GLN A 144 11.98 12.58 15.53
CA GLN A 144 11.32 13.45 14.57
C GLN A 144 9.86 13.69 14.96
N LYS A 145 9.25 14.75 14.40
CA LYS A 145 7.82 14.96 14.46
C LYS A 145 7.13 14.13 13.39
N GLY A 146 6.15 13.33 13.78
CA GLY A 146 5.44 12.48 12.84
C GLY A 146 4.61 11.41 13.50
N PHE A 147 4.46 10.30 12.78
CA PHE A 147 3.76 9.10 13.22
C PHE A 147 4.61 7.88 12.88
N THR A 148 4.51 6.84 13.68
CA THR A 148 5.00 5.52 13.29
C THR A 148 3.87 4.80 12.57
N MET A 149 4.01 4.59 11.27
CA MET A 149 3.05 3.83 10.48
C MET A 149 3.38 2.34 10.59
N LEU A 150 2.69 1.67 11.51
CA LEU A 150 2.71 0.21 11.61
C LEU A 150 1.86 -0.35 10.48
N THR A 151 2.41 -1.29 9.71
CA THR A 151 1.75 -1.88 8.55
C THR A 151 1.76 -3.40 8.65
N LEU A 152 0.61 -4.00 8.35
CA LEU A 152 0.45 -5.42 8.12
C LEU A 152 0.22 -5.64 6.63
N GLY A 153 1.03 -6.47 6.00
CA GLY A 153 0.84 -6.94 4.63
C GLY A 153 0.68 -8.45 4.56
N TRP A 154 0.20 -8.93 3.44
CA TRP A 154 0.14 -10.34 3.07
C TRP A 154 1.03 -10.62 1.87
N SER A 155 1.67 -11.78 1.84
CA SER A 155 2.46 -12.21 0.68
C SER A 155 2.38 -13.72 0.49
N ASP A 156 2.41 -14.16 -0.77
CA ASP A 156 2.58 -15.56 -1.20
C ASP A 156 3.98 -15.82 -1.77
N GLY A 157 4.92 -14.91 -1.52
CA GLY A 157 6.29 -14.94 -2.04
C GLY A 157 6.43 -14.37 -3.46
N TYR A 158 5.34 -14.06 -4.15
CA TYR A 158 5.32 -13.41 -5.45
C TYR A 158 4.65 -12.05 -5.41
N SER A 159 3.49 -11.96 -4.79
CA SER A 159 2.71 -10.75 -4.62
C SER A 159 2.78 -10.23 -3.20
N PHE A 160 2.59 -8.92 -3.04
CA PHE A 160 2.41 -8.28 -1.74
C PHE A 160 1.13 -7.45 -1.73
N VAL A 161 0.29 -7.63 -0.70
CA VAL A 161 -0.96 -6.88 -0.52
C VAL A 161 -0.94 -6.21 0.85
N PRO A 162 -1.00 -4.87 0.92
CA PRO A 162 -1.12 -4.18 2.21
C PRO A 162 -2.51 -4.43 2.80
N VAL A 163 -2.57 -5.11 3.95
CA VAL A 163 -3.81 -5.56 4.60
C VAL A 163 -4.38 -4.50 5.52
N GLY A 164 -3.52 -3.79 6.23
CA GLY A 164 -3.94 -2.77 7.18
C GLY A 164 -2.76 -1.99 7.73
N PHE A 165 -3.07 -0.86 8.34
CA PHE A 165 -2.07 -0.02 8.98
C PHE A 165 -2.64 0.70 10.20
N ASN A 166 -1.75 1.19 11.05
CA ASN A 166 -2.09 2.12 12.12
C ASN A 166 -1.04 3.26 12.15
N LEU A 167 -1.49 4.51 12.13
CA LEU A 167 -0.63 5.67 12.30
C LEU A 167 -0.46 5.93 13.79
N LEU A 168 0.54 5.28 14.39
CA LEU A 168 0.77 5.37 15.82
C LEU A 168 1.32 6.75 16.22
N SER A 169 0.68 7.34 17.19
CA SER A 169 1.12 8.50 17.93
C SER A 169 1.91 8.03 19.18
N SER A 170 1.68 8.63 20.33
CA SER A 170 2.24 8.20 21.59
C SER A 170 1.17 8.10 22.66
N ALA A 171 1.18 7.02 23.46
CA ALA A 171 0.36 6.92 24.66
C ALA A 171 0.71 8.03 25.68
N LYS A 172 2.01 8.42 25.75
CA LYS A 172 2.49 9.47 26.67
C LYS A 172 2.11 10.86 26.14
N LYS A 173 1.30 11.58 26.89
CA LYS A 173 0.88 12.96 26.57
C LYS A 173 2.08 13.89 26.35
N SER A 174 3.14 13.73 27.11
CA SER A 174 4.37 14.54 26.99
C SER A 174 5.10 14.41 25.64
N ASN A 175 4.84 13.33 24.91
CA ASN A 175 5.42 13.12 23.57
C ASN A 175 4.51 13.62 22.45
N ARG A 176 3.26 14.00 22.74
CA ARG A 176 2.33 14.55 21.75
C ARG A 176 2.42 16.07 21.68
N TYR A 177 2.41 16.62 20.51
CA TYR A 177 2.38 18.07 20.25
C TYR A 177 0.94 18.58 20.13
N GLN A 178 0.01 17.72 19.74
CA GLN A 178 -1.41 18.02 19.58
C GLN A 178 -2.24 16.85 20.08
N GLU A 179 -3.36 17.16 20.73
CA GLU A 179 -4.31 16.19 21.27
C GLU A 179 -5.45 15.91 20.27
N ILE A 180 -6.33 14.97 20.64
CA ILE A 180 -7.58 14.71 19.92
C ILE A 180 -8.48 15.94 20.08
N SER A 181 -9.17 16.33 19.01
CA SER A 181 -10.16 17.39 19.10
C SER A 181 -11.37 16.98 19.93
N ASP A 182 -11.77 17.81 20.89
CA ASP A 182 -12.93 17.55 21.75
C ASP A 182 -14.27 17.57 20.98
N LYS A 183 -14.27 18.06 19.73
CA LYS A 183 -15.46 18.15 18.88
C LYS A 183 -15.80 16.83 18.17
N ILE A 184 -14.99 15.78 18.33
CA ILE A 184 -15.20 14.51 17.63
C ILE A 184 -16.20 13.64 18.39
N ASP A 185 -17.26 13.22 17.72
CA ASP A 185 -18.22 12.27 18.28
C ASP A 185 -17.55 10.91 18.56
N HIS A 186 -17.59 10.48 19.81
CA HIS A 186 -16.94 9.28 20.31
C HIS A 186 -17.49 7.98 19.72
N ARG A 187 -18.67 8.03 19.09
CA ARG A 187 -19.31 6.87 18.43
C ARG A 187 -18.74 6.61 17.03
N THR A 188 -18.03 7.57 16.44
CA THR A 188 -17.53 7.52 15.06
C THR A 188 -16.32 6.59 14.90
N ASN A 189 -16.11 6.13 13.67
CA ASN A 189 -14.90 5.38 13.31
C ASN A 189 -13.65 6.23 13.48
N GLY A 190 -13.73 7.52 13.16
CA GLY A 190 -12.65 8.48 13.34
C GLY A 190 -12.18 8.58 14.79
N TYR A 191 -13.09 8.53 15.78
CA TYR A 191 -12.69 8.48 17.20
C TYR A 191 -12.01 7.16 17.55
N LYS A 192 -12.53 6.02 17.08
CA LYS A 192 -11.95 4.69 17.35
C LYS A 192 -10.52 4.59 16.86
N ILE A 193 -10.22 5.02 15.63
CA ILE A 193 -8.86 4.97 15.07
C ILE A 193 -7.89 5.89 15.82
N ARG A 194 -8.36 7.01 16.38
CA ARG A 194 -7.55 7.89 17.25
C ARG A 194 -7.17 7.19 18.55
N LYS A 195 -8.08 6.47 19.15
CA LYS A 195 -7.78 5.64 20.34
C LYS A 195 -6.76 4.56 20.00
N GLU A 196 -6.92 3.89 18.88
CA GLU A 196 -5.99 2.88 18.41
C GLU A 196 -4.59 3.45 18.11
N SER A 197 -4.49 4.71 17.70
CA SER A 197 -3.19 5.37 17.48
C SER A 197 -2.35 5.55 18.73
N MET A 198 -2.95 5.43 19.90
CA MET A 198 -2.28 5.53 21.20
C MET A 198 -1.92 4.16 21.79
N LEU A 199 -2.24 3.06 21.12
CA LEU A 199 -1.80 1.72 21.51
C LEU A 199 -0.27 1.60 21.41
N SER A 200 0.29 0.68 22.17
CA SER A 200 1.67 0.25 21.96
C SER A 200 1.80 -0.49 20.62
N LYS A 201 3.00 -0.47 20.02
CA LYS A 201 3.23 -1.19 18.74
C LYS A 201 2.81 -2.67 18.79
N PRO A 202 3.14 -3.46 19.87
CA PRO A 202 2.72 -4.85 19.95
C PRO A 202 1.19 -5.03 20.03
N GLU A 203 0.50 -4.16 20.78
CA GLU A 203 -0.97 -4.22 20.86
C GLU A 203 -1.62 -3.91 19.51
N ALA A 204 -1.16 -2.85 18.84
CA ALA A 204 -1.63 -2.50 17.51
C ALA A 204 -1.33 -3.59 16.47
N ALA A 205 -0.16 -4.25 16.56
CA ALA A 205 0.22 -5.35 15.68
C ALA A 205 -0.72 -6.55 15.83
N VAL A 206 -0.97 -6.98 17.07
CA VAL A 206 -1.92 -8.08 17.36
C VAL A 206 -3.33 -7.73 16.90
N LEU A 207 -3.75 -6.47 17.08
CA LEU A 207 -5.06 -6.00 16.60
C LEU A 207 -5.18 -6.10 15.07
N LEU A 208 -4.15 -5.70 14.32
CA LEU A 208 -4.12 -5.81 12.86
C LEU A 208 -4.18 -7.28 12.41
N VAL A 209 -3.41 -8.17 13.04
CA VAL A 209 -3.41 -9.61 12.72
C VAL A 209 -4.78 -10.22 13.00
N LYS A 210 -5.37 -10.00 14.18
CA LYS A 210 -6.70 -10.50 14.52
C LYS A 210 -7.78 -10.03 13.54
N ARG A 211 -7.71 -8.77 13.08
CA ARG A 211 -8.63 -8.24 12.06
C ARG A 211 -8.45 -8.92 10.71
N ALA A 212 -7.20 -9.18 10.30
CA ALA A 212 -6.90 -9.89 9.06
C ALA A 212 -7.50 -11.30 9.06
N LEU A 213 -7.29 -12.05 10.14
CA LEU A 213 -7.84 -13.40 10.30
C LEU A 213 -9.38 -13.39 10.35
N ALA A 214 -9.98 -12.44 11.08
CA ALA A 214 -11.43 -12.29 11.16
C ALA A 214 -12.06 -11.89 9.80
N ALA A 215 -11.29 -11.27 8.91
CA ALA A 215 -11.70 -10.97 7.53
C ALA A 215 -11.51 -12.15 6.56
N GLY A 216 -11.05 -13.31 7.04
CA GLY A 216 -10.82 -14.51 6.24
C GLY A 216 -9.51 -14.51 5.43
N ILE A 217 -8.57 -13.61 5.73
CA ILE A 217 -7.25 -13.62 5.11
C ILE A 217 -6.45 -14.79 5.67
N GLN A 218 -6.13 -15.74 4.83
CA GLN A 218 -5.38 -16.93 5.20
C GLN A 218 -3.88 -16.66 5.20
N ALA A 219 -3.19 -17.13 6.22
CA ALA A 219 -1.75 -17.11 6.35
C ALA A 219 -1.27 -18.30 7.20
N ASP A 220 -0.08 -18.81 6.88
CA ASP A 220 0.56 -19.89 7.61
C ASP A 220 1.47 -19.33 8.73
N TYR A 221 2.14 -18.21 8.46
CA TYR A 221 3.09 -17.59 9.38
C TYR A 221 2.95 -16.07 9.44
N VAL A 222 3.38 -15.50 10.58
CA VAL A 222 3.66 -14.06 10.71
C VAL A 222 5.16 -13.83 10.65
N LEU A 223 5.62 -12.98 9.72
CA LEU A 223 7.03 -12.59 9.60
C LEU A 223 7.26 -11.25 10.27
N MET A 224 8.29 -11.18 11.11
CA MET A 224 8.61 -9.99 11.90
C MET A 224 10.12 -9.72 11.94
N ASP A 225 10.46 -8.45 12.11
CA ASP A 225 11.83 -8.04 12.38
C ASP A 225 12.23 -8.26 13.85
N THR A 226 13.45 -7.86 14.19
CA THR A 226 14.01 -8.01 15.54
C THR A 226 13.27 -7.20 16.61
N TRP A 227 12.53 -6.17 16.24
CA TRP A 227 11.84 -5.31 17.19
C TRP A 227 10.55 -5.96 17.68
N PHE A 228 9.84 -6.67 16.80
CA PHE A 228 8.58 -7.34 17.14
C PHE A 228 8.78 -8.77 17.66
N THR A 229 9.92 -9.41 17.37
CA THR A 229 10.19 -10.81 17.76
C THR A 229 10.52 -10.89 19.24
N THR A 230 9.50 -10.74 20.08
CA THR A 230 9.57 -10.82 21.55
C THR A 230 8.66 -11.92 22.06
N GLU A 231 9.01 -12.53 23.20
CA GLU A 231 8.27 -13.64 23.76
C GLU A 231 6.77 -13.33 24.01
N PRO A 232 6.37 -12.15 24.56
CA PRO A 232 4.96 -11.81 24.69
C PRO A 232 4.23 -11.68 23.35
N MET A 233 4.93 -11.29 22.29
CA MET A 233 4.36 -11.21 20.95
C MET A 233 4.14 -12.62 20.38
N LEU A 234 5.12 -13.51 20.51
CA LEU A 234 5.00 -14.91 20.09
C LEU A 234 3.80 -15.58 20.75
N ALA A 235 3.63 -15.42 22.08
CA ALA A 235 2.49 -15.98 22.81
C ALA A 235 1.15 -15.49 22.23
N LYS A 236 1.00 -14.18 22.01
CA LYS A 236 -0.25 -13.60 21.48
C LYS A 236 -0.57 -14.03 20.05
N LEU A 237 0.45 -14.29 19.22
CA LEU A 237 0.25 -14.77 17.85
C LEU A 237 -0.09 -16.25 17.82
N LEU A 238 0.53 -17.07 18.66
CA LEU A 238 0.16 -18.47 18.86
C LEU A 238 -1.27 -18.62 19.39
N GLU A 239 -1.68 -17.77 20.36
CA GLU A 239 -3.08 -17.70 20.83
C GLU A 239 -4.06 -17.33 19.70
N ALA A 240 -3.61 -16.56 18.72
CA ALA A 240 -4.38 -16.25 17.52
C ALA A 240 -4.35 -17.34 16.44
N GLY A 241 -3.65 -18.46 16.70
CA GLY A 241 -3.56 -19.62 15.80
C GLY A 241 -2.54 -19.45 14.67
N LEU A 242 -1.53 -18.58 14.83
CA LEU A 242 -0.49 -18.36 13.82
C LEU A 242 0.91 -18.61 14.39
N ASP A 243 1.67 -19.41 13.66
CA ASP A 243 3.10 -19.53 13.88
C ASP A 243 3.85 -18.28 13.42
N THR A 244 5.06 -18.12 13.94
CA THR A 244 5.87 -16.93 13.73
C THR A 244 7.26 -17.31 13.26
N ILE A 245 7.76 -16.60 12.24
CA ILE A 245 9.18 -16.63 11.88
C ILE A 245 9.70 -15.20 12.00
N GLY A 246 10.67 -14.98 12.87
CA GLY A 246 11.21 -13.65 13.15
C GLY A 246 12.72 -13.65 13.37
N MET A 247 13.34 -12.50 13.12
CA MET A 247 14.74 -12.30 13.47
C MET A 247 14.85 -11.90 14.93
N VAL A 248 15.81 -12.44 15.66
CA VAL A 248 16.08 -12.09 17.06
C VAL A 248 17.44 -11.45 17.23
N LYS A 249 17.50 -10.45 18.14
CA LYS A 249 18.75 -9.76 18.49
C LYS A 249 19.54 -10.54 19.51
N GLN A 250 20.87 -10.43 19.45
CA GLN A 250 21.78 -10.89 20.49
C GLN A 250 21.68 -9.95 21.71
N LEU A 251 20.64 -10.14 22.52
CA LEU A 251 20.43 -9.44 23.78
C LEU A 251 20.63 -10.39 24.97
N ASN A 252 20.40 -9.90 26.17
CA ASN A 252 20.47 -10.70 27.41
C ASN A 252 19.30 -11.69 27.56
N GLN A 253 18.43 -11.82 26.55
CA GLN A 253 17.35 -12.81 26.54
C GLN A 253 17.95 -14.22 26.61
N ARG A 254 17.38 -15.07 27.46
CA ARG A 254 17.83 -16.42 27.66
C ARG A 254 16.77 -17.42 27.22
N TYR A 255 17.24 -18.53 26.71
CA TYR A 255 16.45 -19.68 26.28
C TYR A 255 16.88 -20.90 27.07
N SER A 256 15.94 -21.78 27.40
CA SER A 256 16.22 -23.03 28.09
C SER A 256 16.63 -24.10 27.10
N TYR A 257 17.76 -24.75 27.36
CA TYR A 257 18.25 -25.90 26.63
C TYR A 257 18.82 -26.91 27.62
N GLN A 258 18.36 -28.17 27.57
CA GLN A 258 18.75 -29.24 28.50
C GLN A 258 18.69 -28.82 29.97
N GLY A 259 17.61 -28.12 30.39
CA GLY A 259 17.40 -27.67 31.73
C GLY A 259 18.21 -26.45 32.20
N ARG A 260 19.02 -25.84 31.34
CA ARG A 260 19.83 -24.66 31.68
C ARG A 260 19.49 -23.49 30.75
N ALA A 261 19.64 -22.27 31.27
CA ALA A 261 19.32 -21.02 30.55
C ALA A 261 20.56 -20.41 29.88
N TYR A 262 20.49 -20.21 28.55
CA TYR A 262 21.60 -19.73 27.72
C TYR A 262 21.19 -18.52 26.89
N THR A 263 22.12 -17.62 26.62
CA THR A 263 21.98 -16.56 25.61
C THR A 263 22.25 -17.10 24.20
N LEU A 264 21.84 -16.37 23.16
CA LEU A 264 22.07 -16.78 21.76
C LEU A 264 23.57 -17.08 21.44
N PRO A 265 24.54 -16.25 21.89
CA PRO A 265 25.97 -16.58 21.68
C PRO A 265 26.41 -17.85 22.42
N GLN A 266 25.82 -18.17 23.56
CA GLN A 266 26.12 -19.39 24.30
C GLN A 266 25.51 -20.62 23.59
N LEU A 267 24.28 -20.51 23.10
CA LEU A 267 23.59 -21.55 22.32
C LEU A 267 24.37 -21.92 21.06
N ARG A 268 24.99 -20.95 20.41
CA ARG A 268 25.84 -21.19 19.22
C ARG A 268 26.91 -22.25 19.45
N LYS A 269 27.44 -22.37 20.69
CA LYS A 269 28.48 -23.35 21.02
C LYS A 269 27.99 -24.81 20.95
N PHE A 270 26.68 -25.03 21.04
CA PHE A 270 26.06 -26.36 20.96
C PHE A 270 25.68 -26.75 19.53
N VAL A 271 25.73 -25.83 18.58
CA VAL A 271 25.41 -26.07 17.17
C VAL A 271 26.68 -26.46 16.41
N ARG A 272 26.61 -27.58 15.68
CA ARG A 272 27.70 -27.99 14.77
C ARG A 272 27.81 -26.97 13.64
N PHE A 273 28.86 -26.20 13.68
CA PHE A 273 29.09 -25.05 12.83
C PHE A 273 29.78 -25.44 11.52
N ASP A 274 29.15 -25.21 10.38
CA ASP A 274 29.73 -25.38 9.05
C ASP A 274 29.97 -23.99 8.42
N SER A 275 31.19 -23.52 8.50
CA SER A 275 31.58 -22.19 7.99
C SER A 275 31.57 -22.08 6.46
N SER A 276 31.44 -23.19 5.73
CA SER A 276 31.35 -23.19 4.25
C SER A 276 29.94 -22.81 3.77
N LYS A 277 28.92 -22.95 4.60
CA LYS A 277 27.51 -22.72 4.27
C LYS A 277 27.00 -21.34 4.70
N ASN A 278 25.88 -20.91 4.11
CA ASN A 278 25.15 -19.72 4.54
C ASN A 278 24.30 -19.98 5.79
N ILE A 279 23.80 -21.20 5.97
CA ILE A 279 23.11 -21.68 7.15
C ILE A 279 24.09 -22.48 7.96
N PHE A 280 24.44 -21.99 9.13
CA PHE A 280 25.46 -22.62 9.98
C PHE A 280 24.90 -23.81 10.78
N GLY A 281 23.61 -23.82 11.04
CA GLY A 281 22.88 -24.86 11.75
C GLY A 281 21.76 -24.31 12.61
N SER A 282 21.10 -25.19 13.36
CA SER A 282 19.96 -24.81 14.21
C SER A 282 19.94 -25.56 15.52
N ILE A 283 19.13 -25.05 16.45
CA ILE A 283 18.88 -25.66 17.75
C ILE A 283 17.43 -25.39 18.20
N ILE A 284 16.79 -26.43 18.73
CA ILE A 284 15.46 -26.29 19.35
C ILE A 284 15.67 -26.00 20.82
N VAL A 285 15.02 -24.94 21.29
CA VAL A 285 15.10 -24.44 22.68
C VAL A 285 13.73 -24.01 23.13
N THR A 286 13.61 -23.69 24.42
CA THR A 286 12.35 -23.21 24.99
C THR A 286 12.55 -21.78 25.51
N THR A 287 11.57 -20.91 25.27
CA THR A 287 11.55 -19.57 25.85
C THR A 287 11.31 -19.62 27.35
N LYS A 288 11.40 -18.48 28.02
CA LYS A 288 11.18 -18.41 29.48
C LYS A 288 9.77 -18.84 29.89
N THR A 289 8.75 -18.58 29.06
CA THR A 289 7.35 -18.96 29.31
C THR A 289 6.98 -20.35 28.81
N GLY A 290 7.95 -21.13 28.33
CA GLY A 290 7.72 -22.53 27.92
C GLY A 290 7.38 -22.71 26.44
N ILE A 291 7.47 -21.70 25.60
CA ILE A 291 7.20 -21.82 24.15
C ILE A 291 8.41 -22.50 23.49
N PRO A 292 8.24 -23.68 22.84
CA PRO A 292 9.30 -24.30 22.05
C PRO A 292 9.56 -23.44 20.80
N VAL A 293 10.84 -23.22 20.47
CA VAL A 293 11.24 -22.46 19.30
C VAL A 293 12.49 -23.05 18.68
N LYS A 294 12.56 -23.06 17.37
CA LYS A 294 13.74 -23.42 16.60
C LYS A 294 14.52 -22.16 16.25
N ILE A 295 15.79 -22.10 16.61
CA ILE A 295 16.69 -21.00 16.30
C ILE A 295 17.64 -21.45 15.22
N VAL A 296 17.58 -20.81 14.05
CA VAL A 296 18.47 -21.03 12.90
C VAL A 296 19.52 -19.94 12.87
N ILE A 297 20.79 -20.34 12.82
CA ILE A 297 21.94 -19.43 12.79
C ILE A 297 22.38 -19.27 11.34
N VAL A 298 22.35 -18.05 10.83
CA VAL A 298 22.69 -17.75 9.45
C VAL A 298 23.83 -16.74 9.34
N ARG A 299 24.52 -16.76 8.21
CA ARG A 299 25.61 -15.83 7.90
C ARG A 299 25.08 -14.39 7.78
N ASN A 300 25.77 -13.45 8.41
CA ASN A 300 25.54 -12.04 8.17
C ASN A 300 26.43 -11.58 7.00
N HIS A 301 25.84 -11.37 5.82
CA HIS A 301 26.58 -10.93 4.64
C HIS A 301 27.12 -9.49 4.77
N ASN A 302 26.48 -8.65 5.60
CA ASN A 302 26.90 -7.26 5.80
C ASN A 302 28.04 -7.13 6.83
N LYS A 303 28.10 -8.09 7.78
CA LYS A 303 29.13 -8.11 8.83
C LYS A 303 29.61 -9.54 9.06
N LYS A 304 30.67 -9.93 8.38
CA LYS A 304 31.20 -11.32 8.38
C LYS A 304 31.56 -11.86 9.78
N SER A 305 31.83 -10.98 10.75
CA SER A 305 32.14 -11.36 12.15
C SER A 305 30.88 -11.67 12.99
N GLU A 306 29.70 -11.31 12.51
CA GLU A 306 28.43 -11.50 13.23
C GLU A 306 27.58 -12.57 12.56
N CYS A 307 26.71 -13.20 13.34
CA CYS A 307 25.66 -14.10 12.85
C CYS A 307 24.29 -13.45 13.03
N LEU A 308 23.34 -13.81 12.17
CA LEU A 308 21.93 -13.52 12.36
C LEU A 308 21.24 -14.76 12.92
N TYR A 309 20.20 -14.53 13.70
CA TYR A 309 19.41 -15.59 14.33
C TYR A 309 17.97 -15.45 13.91
N LEU A 310 17.44 -16.48 13.23
CA LEU A 310 16.03 -16.60 12.90
C LEU A 310 15.38 -17.54 13.90
N LEU A 311 14.25 -17.15 14.43
CA LEU A 311 13.43 -17.92 15.36
C LEU A 311 12.14 -18.34 14.65
N SER A 312 11.80 -19.63 14.74
CA SER A 312 10.49 -20.15 14.34
C SER A 312 9.78 -20.79 15.52
N THR A 313 8.49 -20.52 15.69
CA THR A 313 7.64 -21.28 16.64
C THR A 313 7.23 -22.63 16.06
N ASP A 314 7.18 -22.78 14.74
CA ASP A 314 7.07 -24.08 14.08
C ASP A 314 8.46 -24.74 14.04
N CYS A 315 8.67 -25.71 14.92
CA CYS A 315 9.92 -26.46 15.01
C CYS A 315 10.06 -27.56 13.96
N SER A 316 9.01 -27.87 13.20
CA SER A 316 9.00 -28.94 12.20
C SER A 316 9.66 -28.53 10.88
N LEU A 317 9.67 -27.21 10.59
CA LEU A 317 10.29 -26.67 9.39
C LEU A 317 11.78 -26.98 9.32
N SER A 318 12.28 -27.29 8.13
CA SER A 318 13.73 -27.37 7.88
C SER A 318 14.38 -25.98 8.00
N ASP A 319 15.68 -25.94 8.25
CA ASP A 319 16.44 -24.68 8.36
C ASP A 319 16.36 -23.86 7.07
N ALA A 320 16.41 -24.55 5.92
CA ALA A 320 16.31 -23.91 4.60
C ALA A 320 14.93 -23.30 4.37
N GLU A 321 13.86 -23.95 4.79
CA GLU A 321 12.49 -23.41 4.69
C GLU A 321 12.31 -22.19 5.57
N ILE A 322 12.78 -22.20 6.81
CA ILE A 322 12.72 -21.03 7.70
C ILE A 322 13.41 -19.81 7.05
N VAL A 323 14.60 -20.02 6.48
CA VAL A 323 15.35 -18.94 5.80
C VAL A 323 14.60 -18.47 4.55
N ARG A 324 14.09 -19.40 3.73
CA ARG A 324 13.33 -19.10 2.50
C ARG A 324 12.04 -18.31 2.80
N ILE A 325 11.26 -18.80 3.77
CA ILE A 325 9.99 -18.16 4.16
C ILE A 325 10.24 -16.77 4.73
N TYR A 326 11.26 -16.63 5.61
CA TYR A 326 11.63 -15.33 6.18
C TYR A 326 12.05 -14.32 5.11
N GLY A 327 12.64 -14.78 4.01
CA GLY A 327 13.00 -13.95 2.86
C GLY A 327 11.82 -13.16 2.29
N ASN A 328 10.59 -13.69 2.39
CA ASN A 328 9.37 -13.00 1.93
C ASN A 328 9.09 -11.70 2.70
N ARG A 329 9.71 -11.49 3.88
CA ARG A 329 9.61 -10.23 4.64
C ARG A 329 10.10 -9.03 3.83
N TRP A 330 11.06 -9.23 2.92
CA TRP A 330 11.57 -8.16 2.07
C TRP A 330 10.48 -7.47 1.22
N SER A 331 9.39 -8.15 0.95
CA SER A 331 8.28 -7.61 0.15
C SER A 331 7.66 -6.34 0.76
N ILE A 332 7.61 -6.20 2.09
CA ILE A 332 7.08 -4.98 2.74
C ILE A 332 8.02 -3.79 2.58
N GLU A 333 9.34 -4.02 2.51
CA GLU A 333 10.32 -2.96 2.26
C GLU A 333 10.19 -2.44 0.82
N CYS A 334 10.01 -3.36 -0.16
CA CYS A 334 9.72 -3.02 -1.54
C CYS A 334 8.41 -2.21 -1.65
N PHE A 335 7.37 -2.63 -0.94
CA PHE A 335 6.10 -1.90 -0.83
C PHE A 335 6.30 -0.48 -0.30
N PHE A 336 7.02 -0.29 0.81
CA PHE A 336 7.30 1.05 1.34
C PHE A 336 8.08 1.91 0.35
N LYS A 337 9.08 1.34 -0.31
CA LYS A 337 9.87 2.04 -1.34
C LYS A 337 8.98 2.50 -2.49
N ALA A 338 8.20 1.60 -3.08
CA ALA A 338 7.30 1.91 -4.19
C ALA A 338 6.25 2.95 -3.78
N SER A 339 5.60 2.78 -2.62
CA SER A 339 4.57 3.67 -2.13
C SER A 339 5.09 5.09 -1.84
N LYS A 340 6.30 5.22 -1.31
CA LYS A 340 6.93 6.54 -1.04
C LYS A 340 7.44 7.20 -2.31
N SER A 341 8.11 6.46 -3.18
CA SER A 341 8.75 7.01 -4.39
C SER A 341 7.74 7.39 -5.45
N PHE A 342 6.84 6.48 -5.80
CA PHE A 342 5.90 6.65 -6.91
C PHE A 342 4.52 7.14 -6.45
N LEU A 343 3.93 6.51 -5.45
CA LEU A 343 2.55 6.75 -5.04
C LEU A 343 2.39 7.88 -4.02
N LYS A 344 3.49 8.59 -3.69
CA LYS A 344 3.52 9.79 -2.84
C LYS A 344 2.99 9.60 -1.43
N LEU A 345 3.21 8.42 -0.84
CA LEU A 345 2.86 8.13 0.54
C LEU A 345 3.45 9.18 1.50
N GLY A 346 2.58 9.83 2.27
CA GLY A 346 2.96 10.84 3.24
C GLY A 346 3.35 12.22 2.69
N THR A 347 3.42 12.42 1.35
CA THR A 347 3.87 13.67 0.72
C THR A 347 2.85 14.32 -0.22
N GLU A 348 1.87 13.56 -0.73
CA GLU A 348 0.91 14.05 -1.71
C GLU A 348 0.04 15.19 -1.17
N PHE A 349 -0.26 15.18 0.13
CA PHE A 349 -1.15 16.14 0.67
C PHE A 349 -0.90 16.50 2.14
N GLN A 350 -1.16 17.75 2.48
CA GLN A 350 -0.92 18.29 3.81
C GLN A 350 -2.24 18.46 4.55
N SER A 351 -2.58 17.55 5.43
CA SER A 351 -3.74 17.63 6.30
C SER A 351 -3.37 17.97 7.74
N ARG A 352 -4.33 18.55 8.45
CA ARG A 352 -4.26 18.80 9.89
C ARG A 352 -5.03 17.77 10.70
N THR A 353 -5.98 17.05 10.10
CA THR A 353 -6.82 16.05 10.78
C THR A 353 -6.23 14.66 10.66
N TYR A 354 -6.50 13.85 11.65
CA TYR A 354 -6.08 12.46 11.65
C TYR A 354 -6.82 11.64 10.58
N ASP A 355 -8.14 11.90 10.38
CA ASP A 355 -8.94 11.22 9.35
C ASP A 355 -8.38 11.41 7.95
N ALA A 356 -7.99 12.65 7.61
CA ALA A 356 -7.43 12.91 6.30
C ALA A 356 -6.06 12.23 6.07
N MET A 357 -5.27 12.01 7.11
CA MET A 357 -4.04 11.21 6.98
C MET A 357 -4.35 9.73 6.77
N VAL A 358 -5.36 9.20 7.46
CA VAL A 358 -5.79 7.82 7.31
C VAL A 358 -6.41 7.60 5.93
N SER A 359 -7.29 8.48 5.47
CA SER A 359 -7.90 8.39 4.14
C SER A 359 -6.86 8.46 3.02
N HIS A 360 -5.90 9.39 3.12
CA HIS A 360 -4.80 9.48 2.17
C HIS A 360 -3.95 8.20 2.12
N THR A 361 -3.55 7.68 3.29
CA THR A 361 -2.77 6.43 3.35
C THR A 361 -3.54 5.28 2.73
N THR A 362 -4.85 5.18 2.99
CA THR A 362 -5.72 4.17 2.39
C THR A 362 -5.80 4.30 0.87
N ILE A 363 -5.89 5.53 0.33
CA ILE A 363 -5.87 5.77 -1.11
C ILE A 363 -4.56 5.30 -1.73
N VAL A 364 -3.42 5.59 -1.10
CA VAL A 364 -2.10 5.13 -1.57
C VAL A 364 -2.01 3.60 -1.55
N PHE A 365 -2.47 2.95 -0.48
CA PHE A 365 -2.49 1.48 -0.38
C PHE A 365 -3.41 0.86 -1.42
N THR A 366 -4.53 1.51 -1.72
CA THR A 366 -5.44 1.07 -2.82
C THR A 366 -4.76 1.16 -4.18
N ARG A 367 -4.04 2.25 -4.46
CA ARG A 367 -3.24 2.40 -5.70
C ARG A 367 -2.26 1.24 -5.85
N TYR A 368 -1.50 0.98 -4.79
CA TYR A 368 -0.55 -0.13 -4.80
C TYR A 368 -1.24 -1.47 -5.05
N THR A 369 -2.35 -1.74 -4.39
CA THR A 369 -3.12 -2.98 -4.55
C THR A 369 -3.66 -3.15 -5.97
N ILE A 370 -4.11 -2.07 -6.61
CA ILE A 370 -4.57 -2.11 -8.02
C ILE A 370 -3.39 -2.41 -8.95
N LEU A 371 -2.24 -1.76 -8.78
CA LEU A 371 -1.04 -2.03 -9.57
C LEU A 371 -0.57 -3.48 -9.39
N GLU A 372 -0.59 -3.99 -8.15
CA GLU A 372 -0.24 -5.38 -7.86
C GLU A 372 -1.21 -6.37 -8.48
N TRP A 373 -2.53 -6.05 -8.48
CA TRP A 373 -3.55 -6.85 -9.14
C TRP A 373 -3.29 -6.96 -10.65
N ILE A 374 -3.03 -5.83 -11.31
CA ILE A 374 -2.73 -5.79 -12.74
C ILE A 374 -1.45 -6.59 -13.04
N ARG A 375 -0.37 -6.34 -12.27
CA ARG A 375 0.89 -7.05 -12.41
C ARG A 375 0.73 -8.57 -12.31
N ARG A 376 -0.03 -9.03 -11.32
CA ARG A 376 -0.24 -10.46 -11.07
C ARG A 376 -1.06 -11.14 -12.16
N ARG A 377 -2.06 -10.45 -12.68
CA ARG A 377 -3.01 -10.99 -13.65
C ARG A 377 -2.38 -11.18 -15.03
N GLU A 378 -1.57 -10.24 -15.44
CA GLU A 378 -1.00 -10.21 -16.79
C GLU A 378 0.28 -11.03 -16.94
N ASN A 379 0.72 -11.69 -15.87
CA ASN A 379 1.98 -12.41 -15.86
C ASN A 379 3.17 -11.51 -16.29
N ASP A 380 3.03 -10.20 -16.08
CA ASP A 380 3.96 -9.18 -16.53
C ASP A 380 5.18 -9.11 -15.60
N GLN A 381 6.36 -9.11 -16.20
CA GLN A 381 7.62 -8.97 -15.46
C GLN A 381 7.95 -7.49 -15.12
N LYS A 382 7.08 -6.53 -15.48
CA LYS A 382 7.30 -5.12 -15.20
C LYS A 382 7.44 -4.82 -13.72
N THR A 383 8.33 -3.89 -13.42
CA THR A 383 8.48 -3.35 -12.06
C THR A 383 7.34 -2.39 -11.73
N TYR A 384 7.14 -2.09 -10.45
CA TYR A 384 6.16 -1.06 -10.03
C TYR A 384 6.45 0.32 -10.63
N GLY A 385 7.72 0.66 -10.83
CA GLY A 385 8.11 1.91 -11.47
C GLY A 385 7.67 1.97 -12.93
N GLU A 386 7.93 0.92 -13.69
CA GLU A 386 7.52 0.82 -15.09
C GLU A 386 6.00 0.90 -15.24
N LEU A 387 5.23 0.15 -14.43
CA LEU A 387 3.77 0.24 -14.42
C LEU A 387 3.28 1.64 -14.06
N PHE A 388 3.89 2.28 -13.06
CA PHE A 388 3.53 3.63 -12.66
C PHE A 388 3.74 4.65 -13.79
N PHE A 389 4.89 4.61 -14.45
CA PHE A 389 5.18 5.53 -15.55
C PHE A 389 4.30 5.25 -16.77
N MET A 390 4.05 3.99 -17.08
CA MET A 390 3.11 3.62 -18.15
C MET A 390 1.72 4.24 -17.90
N PHE A 391 1.17 4.13 -16.69
CA PHE A 391 -0.11 4.79 -16.37
C PHE A 391 -0.05 6.31 -16.39
N CYS A 392 1.11 6.92 -16.07
CA CYS A 392 1.29 8.37 -16.22
C CYS A 392 1.24 8.79 -17.69
N GLU A 393 1.87 8.04 -18.57
CA GLU A 393 1.87 8.28 -20.03
C GLU A 393 0.46 8.10 -20.59
N ASP A 394 -0.23 7.01 -20.28
CA ASP A 394 -1.61 6.75 -20.73
C ASP A 394 -2.56 7.91 -20.37
N ILE A 395 -2.45 8.45 -19.15
CA ILE A 395 -3.30 9.56 -18.71
C ILE A 395 -2.94 10.86 -19.45
N GLN A 396 -1.65 11.10 -19.73
CA GLN A 396 -1.22 12.25 -20.51
C GLN A 396 -1.72 12.18 -21.95
N ASP A 397 -1.65 11.02 -22.57
CA ASP A 397 -2.14 10.77 -23.93
C ASP A 397 -3.65 10.95 -24.03
N MET A 398 -4.41 10.44 -23.03
CA MET A 398 -5.85 10.69 -22.92
C MET A 398 -6.17 12.18 -22.82
N ASP A 399 -5.43 12.90 -21.99
CA ASP A 399 -5.63 14.34 -21.79
C ASP A 399 -5.37 15.11 -23.09
N LEU A 400 -4.35 14.71 -23.86
CA LEU A 400 -4.04 15.29 -25.17
C LEU A 400 -5.14 14.97 -26.18
N THR A 401 -5.55 13.71 -26.29
CA THR A 401 -6.61 13.26 -27.19
C THR A 401 -7.92 13.99 -26.90
N ASN A 402 -8.36 14.06 -25.64
CA ASN A 402 -9.57 14.77 -25.25
C ASN A 402 -9.49 16.28 -25.58
N ALA A 403 -8.32 16.90 -25.39
CA ALA A 403 -8.11 18.31 -25.73
C ALA A 403 -8.19 18.54 -27.25
N LEU A 404 -7.59 17.67 -28.05
CA LEU A 404 -7.64 17.74 -29.51
C LEU A 404 -9.06 17.49 -30.02
N GLN A 405 -9.78 16.50 -29.48
CA GLN A 405 -11.19 16.24 -29.82
C GLN A 405 -12.08 17.43 -29.50
N SER A 406 -11.91 18.03 -28.31
CA SER A 406 -12.65 19.23 -27.92
C SER A 406 -12.35 20.42 -28.82
N LEU A 407 -11.08 20.62 -29.22
CA LEU A 407 -10.68 21.67 -30.13
C LEU A 407 -11.31 21.48 -31.50
N MET A 408 -11.30 20.24 -32.02
CA MET A 408 -11.92 19.90 -33.31
C MET A 408 -13.44 20.07 -33.26
N ALA A 409 -14.11 19.67 -32.16
CA ALA A 409 -15.55 19.91 -32.02
C ALA A 409 -15.90 21.42 -32.08
N LEU A 410 -15.16 22.24 -31.30
CA LEU A 410 -15.30 23.69 -31.34
C LEU A 410 -15.02 24.29 -32.71
N PHE A 411 -14.01 23.75 -33.41
CA PHE A 411 -13.69 24.16 -34.76
C PHE A 411 -14.84 23.87 -35.72
N VAL A 412 -15.42 22.66 -35.67
CA VAL A 412 -16.57 22.25 -36.50
C VAL A 412 -17.80 23.11 -36.20
N GLU A 413 -18.05 23.41 -34.88
CA GLU A 413 -19.17 24.25 -34.48
C GLU A 413 -19.11 25.66 -35.09
N GLN A 414 -17.92 26.25 -35.25
CA GLN A 414 -17.76 27.57 -35.85
C GLN A 414 -18.20 27.58 -37.32
N PHE A 415 -18.22 26.44 -38.01
CA PHE A 415 -18.65 26.33 -39.40
C PHE A 415 -20.12 25.90 -39.57
N SER A 416 -20.82 25.58 -38.49
CA SER A 416 -22.22 25.15 -38.51
C SER A 416 -23.17 26.23 -39.07
N ALA A 417 -22.78 27.49 -39.00
CA ALA A 417 -23.52 28.63 -39.54
C ALA A 417 -23.25 28.93 -41.02
N LEU A 418 -22.33 28.20 -41.67
CA LEU A 418 -22.00 28.37 -43.06
C LEU A 418 -22.93 27.54 -43.97
N SER A 419 -22.98 27.90 -45.29
CA SER A 419 -23.74 27.09 -46.23
C SER A 419 -23.23 25.65 -46.33
N ALA A 420 -24.12 24.71 -46.68
CA ALA A 420 -23.78 23.29 -46.81
C ALA A 420 -22.58 23.01 -47.74
N ASP A 421 -22.49 23.74 -48.83
CA ASP A 421 -21.40 23.58 -49.80
C ASP A 421 -20.03 23.99 -49.22
N ILE A 422 -20.00 25.10 -48.47
CA ILE A 422 -18.77 25.58 -47.84
C ILE A 422 -18.37 24.59 -46.73
N THR A 423 -19.31 24.12 -45.95
CA THR A 423 -19.06 23.13 -44.90
C THR A 423 -18.54 21.82 -45.45
N ALA A 424 -19.08 21.32 -46.57
CA ALA A 424 -18.60 20.13 -47.26
C ALA A 424 -17.16 20.32 -47.81
N CYS A 425 -16.84 21.48 -48.38
CA CYS A 425 -15.51 21.81 -48.85
C CYS A 425 -14.48 21.83 -47.68
N ILE A 426 -14.85 22.45 -46.56
CA ILE A 426 -14.00 22.48 -45.35
C ILE A 426 -13.77 21.08 -44.79
N LYS A 427 -14.83 20.27 -44.68
CA LYS A 427 -14.74 18.87 -44.24
C LYS A 427 -13.78 18.06 -45.12
N SER A 428 -13.91 18.19 -46.45
CA SER A 428 -13.01 17.51 -47.40
C SER A 428 -11.56 17.91 -47.18
N LYS A 429 -11.29 19.22 -47.06
CA LYS A 429 -9.93 19.75 -46.85
C LYS A 429 -9.31 19.33 -45.53
N VAL A 430 -10.09 19.32 -44.44
CA VAL A 430 -9.65 18.83 -43.13
C VAL A 430 -9.35 17.34 -43.18
N THR A 431 -10.18 16.55 -43.83
CA THR A 431 -9.94 15.10 -44.01
C THR A 431 -8.68 14.85 -44.83
N GLU A 432 -8.45 15.58 -45.91
CA GLU A 432 -7.23 15.50 -46.73
C GLU A 432 -5.99 15.86 -45.90
N TRP A 433 -6.07 16.93 -45.11
CA TRP A 433 -5.00 17.32 -44.19
C TRP A 433 -4.72 16.28 -43.11
N MET A 434 -5.76 15.71 -42.51
CA MET A 434 -5.60 14.65 -41.52
C MET A 434 -4.93 13.41 -42.09
N ASN A 435 -5.34 13.00 -43.30
CA ASN A 435 -4.75 11.84 -43.97
C ASN A 435 -3.27 12.06 -44.38
N SER A 436 -2.83 13.32 -44.45
CA SER A 436 -1.43 13.67 -44.70
C SER A 436 -0.56 13.64 -43.43
N GLN A 437 -1.15 13.51 -42.25
CA GLN A 437 -0.40 13.53 -40.99
C GLN A 437 0.28 12.18 -40.69
N ALA A 438 1.22 12.20 -39.73
CA ALA A 438 1.84 10.98 -39.23
C ALA A 438 0.81 10.00 -38.66
N ALA A 439 1.02 8.69 -38.84
CA ALA A 439 0.07 7.65 -38.47
C ALA A 439 -0.44 7.74 -36.99
N PHE A 440 0.42 8.19 -36.05
CA PHE A 440 0.00 8.37 -34.67
C PHE A 440 -1.00 9.53 -34.49
N ILE A 441 -0.89 10.61 -35.30
CA ILE A 441 -1.85 11.72 -35.32
C ILE A 441 -3.17 11.26 -35.93
N GLN A 442 -3.11 10.51 -37.03
CA GLN A 442 -4.31 9.93 -37.65
C GLN A 442 -5.11 9.07 -36.65
N ALA A 443 -4.42 8.19 -35.90
CA ALA A 443 -5.03 7.33 -34.88
C ALA A 443 -5.71 8.12 -33.73
N LEU A 444 -5.19 9.30 -33.38
CA LEU A 444 -5.82 10.17 -32.38
C LEU A 444 -7.18 10.74 -32.85
N PHE A 445 -7.39 10.80 -34.14
CA PHE A 445 -8.58 11.38 -34.78
C PHE A 445 -9.53 10.34 -35.39
N GLU A 446 -9.17 9.06 -35.44
CA GLU A 446 -10.00 8.00 -36.04
C GLU A 446 -11.40 7.89 -35.40
N ASN A 447 -11.56 8.33 -34.13
CA ASN A 447 -12.83 8.34 -33.41
C ASN A 447 -13.56 9.69 -33.43
N ILE A 448 -13.10 10.68 -34.18
CA ILE A 448 -13.85 11.92 -34.36
C ILE A 448 -14.87 11.70 -35.45
N CYS A 449 -16.07 11.23 -35.06
CA CYS A 449 -17.20 11.14 -35.98
C CYS A 449 -17.57 12.54 -36.42
N TRP A 450 -17.45 12.79 -37.71
CA TRP A 450 -18.02 13.94 -38.40
C TRP A 450 -19.55 13.79 -38.61
N GLU A 451 -20.17 12.84 -37.90
CA GLU A 451 -21.60 12.54 -38.07
C GLU A 451 -22.45 13.63 -37.42
N SER A 452 -23.06 14.32 -38.31
CA SER A 452 -24.22 15.21 -38.45
C SER A 452 -24.38 16.37 -37.53
#